data_cab7dd043ac4d44ba13d857bee83207b
#
_entry.id   cab7dd043ac4d44ba13d857bee83207b
#
_cell.length_a   1.000
_cell.length_b   1.000
_cell.length_c   1.000
_cell.angle_alpha   90.00
_cell.angle_beta   90.00
_cell.angle_gamma   90.00
#
_symmetry.space_group_name_H-M   'P 1'
#
loop_
_entity.id
_entity.type
_entity.pdbx_description
1 polymer ?
#
loop_
_entity_poly.entity_id
_entity_poly.type
_entity_poly.pdbx_seq_one_letter_code
_entity_poly.pdbx_strand_id
1 'polypeptide(L)'
;MRLRSTGPFLLIVGAVLAVGCGGLTAAPPAAKPAGTPAVSGQPSGTPEQRAVADARAILGEFVPPPGAVRLAGQPKLPNGSAVMGLNSTTVVDAVGYWRVRGEPTALLAWEKAHISRSFSRLDVLIGPPSWDTVYSLPAVPGVLAKREMNVQVYDVGGGVSVIMADAMVSWQPPRPAWEVIPASVTVVTIAAFPPWQGNLAPVTITSVPVVRRLAALVNELPVSTVGRGPCPMGVGFTLTFRAAVGGPAVAVGPAECGQVHLKLNGKGEPDLQPPGSYSATVLKIAGLRWKLP
;
A
#
# COMPACT_ATOMS: atom_id res chain seq x y z
N MET A 1 -44.78 -10.36 14.95
CA MET A 1 -45.36 -9.72 13.77
C MET A 1 -44.50 -10.14 12.56
N ARG A 2 -45.04 -11.05 11.72
CA ARG A 2 -44.32 -11.66 10.58
C ARG A 2 -44.71 -10.93 9.33
N LEU A 3 -43.74 -10.48 8.53
CA LEU A 3 -43.94 -10.06 7.15
C LEU A 3 -42.99 -10.85 6.24
N ARG A 4 -43.59 -11.79 5.50
CA ARG A 4 -42.96 -12.45 4.35
C ARG A 4 -43.19 -11.56 3.13
N SER A 5 -42.12 -11.31 2.37
CA SER A 5 -42.22 -10.76 1.01
C SER A 5 -41.50 -11.70 0.06
N THR A 6 -42.30 -12.37 -0.74
CA THR A 6 -41.89 -13.17 -1.91
C THR A 6 -42.03 -12.29 -3.13
N GLY A 7 -40.98 -12.10 -3.91
CA GLY A 7 -41.00 -11.46 -5.23
C GLY A 7 -40.36 -12.38 -6.28
N PRO A 8 -40.91 -12.46 -7.50
CA PRO A 8 -40.59 -13.50 -8.46
C PRO A 8 -39.33 -13.22 -9.29
N PHE A 9 -38.62 -14.30 -9.57
CA PHE A 9 -37.54 -14.43 -10.54
C PHE A 9 -38.06 -14.30 -11.98
N LEU A 10 -37.41 -13.47 -12.77
CA LEU A 10 -37.58 -13.41 -14.22
C LEU A 10 -36.34 -14.01 -14.89
N LEU A 11 -36.50 -15.18 -15.48
CA LEU A 11 -35.50 -15.84 -16.33
C LEU A 11 -35.66 -15.30 -17.76
N ILE A 12 -34.60 -14.72 -18.32
CA ILE A 12 -34.50 -14.42 -19.75
C ILE A 12 -33.38 -15.31 -20.33
N VAL A 13 -33.82 -16.32 -21.07
CA VAL A 13 -32.99 -17.16 -21.93
C VAL A 13 -32.96 -16.51 -23.31
N GLY A 14 -31.79 -16.13 -23.79
CA GLY A 14 -31.56 -15.66 -25.15
C GLY A 14 -30.45 -16.46 -25.81
N ALA A 15 -30.78 -17.44 -26.59
CA ALA A 15 -29.86 -18.15 -27.48
C ALA A 15 -29.82 -17.45 -28.82
N VAL A 16 -28.59 -17.10 -29.27
CA VAL A 16 -28.37 -16.76 -30.71
C VAL A 16 -27.19 -17.60 -31.19
N LEU A 17 -27.52 -18.57 -32.00
CA LEU A 17 -26.59 -19.30 -32.87
C LEU A 17 -26.37 -18.47 -34.14
N ALA A 18 -25.13 -18.11 -34.44
CA ALA A 18 -24.72 -17.67 -35.77
C ALA A 18 -23.54 -18.53 -36.24
N VAL A 19 -23.83 -19.41 -37.15
CA VAL A 19 -22.86 -20.15 -37.97
C VAL A 19 -22.40 -19.22 -39.09
N GLY A 20 -21.10 -18.96 -39.17
CA GLY A 20 -20.48 -18.23 -40.27
C GLY A 20 -19.25 -18.98 -40.77
N CYS A 21 -19.38 -19.64 -41.93
CA CYS A 21 -18.28 -20.23 -42.67
C CYS A 21 -17.43 -19.17 -43.39
N GLY A 22 -16.13 -19.39 -43.41
CA GLY A 22 -15.34 -19.07 -44.63
C GLY A 22 -14.36 -17.93 -44.49
N GLY A 23 -13.11 -18.23 -44.79
CA GLY A 23 -12.12 -17.27 -45.18
C GLY A 23 -10.75 -17.47 -44.54
N LEU A 24 -9.95 -18.37 -45.10
CA LEU A 24 -8.49 -18.40 -44.87
C LEU A 24 -7.87 -17.15 -45.51
N THR A 25 -7.75 -16.08 -44.73
CA THR A 25 -6.93 -14.93 -45.09
C THR A 25 -5.55 -15.07 -44.44
N ALA A 26 -4.51 -15.01 -45.24
CA ALA A 26 -3.11 -15.06 -44.83
C ALA A 26 -2.83 -14.02 -43.76
N ALA A 27 -2.16 -14.43 -42.68
CA ALA A 27 -1.73 -13.52 -41.61
C ALA A 27 -0.77 -12.46 -42.19
N PRO A 28 -0.97 -11.17 -41.88
CA PRO A 28 0.00 -10.15 -42.20
C PRO A 28 1.30 -10.38 -41.38
N PRO A 29 2.46 -9.98 -41.93
CA PRO A 29 3.75 -10.15 -41.25
C PRO A 29 3.72 -9.39 -39.92
N ALA A 30 4.21 -10.06 -38.88
CA ALA A 30 4.29 -9.53 -37.51
C ALA A 30 4.98 -8.15 -37.53
N ALA A 31 4.24 -7.12 -37.18
CA ALA A 31 4.77 -5.79 -36.98
C ALA A 31 5.85 -5.86 -35.86
N LYS A 32 7.05 -5.37 -36.18
CA LYS A 32 8.16 -5.18 -35.26
C LYS A 32 7.62 -4.43 -34.05
N PRO A 33 7.83 -4.91 -32.79
CA PRO A 33 7.34 -4.21 -31.64
C PRO A 33 7.87 -2.78 -31.66
N ALA A 34 6.95 -1.82 -31.69
CA ALA A 34 7.29 -0.41 -31.54
C ALA A 34 8.01 -0.28 -30.18
N GLY A 35 9.25 0.20 -30.24
CA GLY A 35 10.05 0.42 -29.04
C GLY A 35 9.25 1.25 -28.05
N THR A 36 9.11 0.74 -26.82
CA THR A 36 8.51 1.46 -25.72
C THR A 36 9.17 2.84 -25.66
N PRO A 37 8.41 3.95 -25.72
CA PRO A 37 9.03 5.26 -25.61
C PRO A 37 9.80 5.28 -24.29
N ALA A 38 11.11 5.48 -24.35
CA ALA A 38 11.92 5.74 -23.18
C ALA A 38 11.29 6.95 -22.48
N VAL A 39 10.82 6.76 -21.25
CA VAL A 39 10.37 7.85 -20.40
C VAL A 39 11.61 8.68 -20.09
N SER A 40 11.90 9.60 -21.00
CA SER A 40 12.97 10.59 -20.85
C SER A 40 12.54 11.55 -19.75
N GLY A 41 13.27 11.52 -18.61
CA GLY A 41 13.14 12.49 -17.54
C GLY A 41 12.84 11.92 -16.17
N GLN A 42 13.37 10.76 -15.79
CA GLN A 42 13.42 10.45 -14.35
C GLN A 42 14.30 11.51 -13.67
N PRO A 43 13.76 12.25 -12.69
CA PRO A 43 14.55 13.24 -11.98
C PRO A 43 15.77 12.55 -11.37
N SER A 44 16.94 13.12 -11.58
CA SER A 44 18.20 12.69 -10.99
C SER A 44 18.09 12.79 -9.47
N GLY A 45 18.54 11.77 -8.74
CA GLY A 45 18.55 11.77 -7.28
C GLY A 45 18.19 10.41 -6.68
N THR A 46 18.50 10.26 -5.39
CA THR A 46 18.11 9.08 -4.62
C THR A 46 16.56 8.99 -4.51
N PRO A 47 15.98 7.81 -4.23
CA PRO A 47 14.55 7.69 -3.98
C PRO A 47 14.04 8.64 -2.90
N GLU A 48 14.80 8.84 -1.83
CA GLU A 48 14.49 9.79 -0.76
C GLU A 48 14.46 11.24 -1.27
N GLN A 49 15.48 11.66 -2.04
CA GLN A 49 15.50 13.01 -2.62
C GLN A 49 14.31 13.26 -3.54
N ARG A 50 13.91 12.25 -4.31
CA ARG A 50 12.71 12.32 -5.15
C ARG A 50 11.44 12.43 -4.32
N ALA A 51 11.35 11.71 -3.20
CA ALA A 51 10.22 11.81 -2.28
C ALA A 51 10.12 13.20 -1.64
N VAL A 52 11.25 13.79 -1.22
CA VAL A 52 11.30 15.17 -0.69
C VAL A 52 10.84 16.19 -1.73
N ALA A 53 11.28 16.04 -2.97
CA ALA A 53 10.87 16.92 -4.05
C ALA A 53 9.38 16.78 -4.35
N ASP A 54 8.86 15.55 -4.37
CA ASP A 54 7.46 15.25 -4.62
C ASP A 54 6.56 15.76 -3.50
N ALA A 55 6.93 15.57 -2.23
CA ALA A 55 6.18 16.11 -1.09
C ALA A 55 6.04 17.64 -1.18
N ARG A 56 7.11 18.34 -1.54
CA ARG A 56 7.08 19.80 -1.76
C ARG A 56 6.19 20.19 -2.94
N ALA A 57 6.22 19.42 -4.03
CA ALA A 57 5.37 19.66 -5.19
C ALA A 57 3.90 19.45 -4.83
N ILE A 58 3.56 18.37 -4.12
CA ILE A 58 2.20 18.10 -3.62
C ILE A 58 1.71 19.23 -2.73
N LEU A 59 2.52 19.67 -1.76
CA LEU A 59 2.15 20.81 -0.91
C LEU A 59 1.95 22.09 -1.74
N GLY A 60 2.72 22.27 -2.81
CA GLY A 60 2.60 23.40 -3.72
C GLY A 60 1.28 23.43 -4.50
N GLU A 61 0.58 22.30 -4.62
CA GLU A 61 -0.75 22.22 -5.23
C GLU A 61 -1.89 22.63 -4.26
N PHE A 62 -1.59 22.80 -2.98
CA PHE A 62 -2.59 23.27 -2.01
C PHE A 62 -2.97 24.72 -2.27
N VAL A 63 -4.27 24.97 -2.48
CA VAL A 63 -4.81 26.31 -2.69
C VAL A 63 -5.47 26.77 -1.39
N PRO A 64 -4.85 27.72 -0.64
CA PRO A 64 -5.43 28.20 0.59
C PRO A 64 -6.68 29.05 0.32
N PRO A 65 -7.67 29.08 1.25
CA PRO A 65 -8.84 29.93 1.11
C PRO A 65 -8.49 31.42 1.00
N PRO A 66 -9.37 32.24 0.39
CA PRO A 66 -9.17 33.68 0.32
C PRO A 66 -8.97 34.29 1.71
N GLY A 67 -8.00 35.19 1.83
CA GLY A 67 -7.65 35.86 3.10
C GLY A 67 -6.84 34.98 4.07
N ALA A 68 -6.47 33.78 3.68
CA ALA A 68 -5.57 32.96 4.47
C ALA A 68 -4.14 33.54 4.48
N VAL A 69 -3.56 33.60 5.66
CA VAL A 69 -2.17 34.08 5.87
C VAL A 69 -1.28 32.89 6.23
N ARG A 70 -0.26 32.64 5.42
CA ARG A 70 0.69 31.57 5.70
C ARG A 70 1.51 31.91 6.96
N LEU A 71 1.67 30.89 7.83
CA LEU A 71 2.46 31.00 9.05
C LEU A 71 3.91 30.52 8.80
N ALA A 72 4.87 31.13 9.48
CA ALA A 72 6.27 30.78 9.33
C ALA A 72 6.65 29.40 9.92
N GLY A 73 5.79 28.83 10.75
CA GLY A 73 6.00 27.52 11.38
C GLY A 73 4.74 27.02 12.06
N GLN A 74 4.87 25.90 12.75
CA GLN A 74 3.76 25.26 13.46
C GLN A 74 3.23 26.19 14.57
N PRO A 75 1.95 26.56 14.53
CA PRO A 75 1.31 27.31 15.61
C PRO A 75 1.03 26.40 16.80
N LYS A 76 0.70 27.00 17.94
CA LYS A 76 0.13 26.25 19.07
C LYS A 76 -1.30 25.85 18.68
N LEU A 77 -1.49 24.54 18.50
CA LEU A 77 -2.78 23.96 18.17
C LEU A 77 -3.52 23.50 19.43
N PRO A 78 -4.88 23.49 19.43
CA PRO A 78 -5.67 22.91 20.49
C PRO A 78 -5.29 21.44 20.71
N ASN A 79 -5.19 21.02 21.97
CA ASN A 79 -4.98 19.62 22.40
C ASN A 79 -3.68 18.96 21.92
N GLY A 80 -2.65 19.74 21.61
CA GLY A 80 -1.34 19.18 21.26
C GLY A 80 -1.38 18.28 20.03
N SER A 81 -2.29 18.57 19.08
CA SER A 81 -2.42 17.81 17.83
C SER A 81 -1.05 17.68 17.16
N ALA A 82 -0.44 16.53 17.34
CA ALA A 82 0.77 16.19 16.64
C ALA A 82 0.41 15.91 15.18
N VAL A 83 1.22 16.39 14.25
CA VAL A 83 1.28 15.85 12.90
C VAL A 83 1.30 14.33 13.05
N MET A 84 0.32 13.63 12.47
CA MET A 84 0.35 12.16 12.43
C MET A 84 1.50 11.72 11.52
N GLY A 85 2.73 12.04 11.92
CA GLY A 85 3.91 11.52 11.26
C GLY A 85 3.90 10.00 11.36
N LEU A 86 3.83 9.33 10.22
CA LEU A 86 4.12 7.91 10.19
C LEU A 86 5.54 7.73 10.67
N ASN A 87 5.75 7.05 11.80
CA ASN A 87 7.07 6.72 12.35
C ASN A 87 7.80 5.71 11.43
N SER A 88 8.11 6.13 10.23
CA SER A 88 8.83 5.33 9.24
C SER A 88 9.98 6.12 8.69
N THR A 89 11.16 5.49 8.62
CA THR A 89 12.37 6.09 8.01
C THR A 89 12.23 6.27 6.50
N THR A 90 11.17 5.75 5.90
CA THR A 90 10.89 5.83 4.46
C THR A 90 9.80 6.83 4.12
N VAL A 91 9.36 7.64 5.08
CA VAL A 91 8.38 8.71 4.88
C VAL A 91 9.07 10.05 5.01
N VAL A 92 8.77 10.93 4.08
CA VAL A 92 9.12 12.34 4.13
C VAL A 92 7.84 13.15 4.06
N ASP A 93 7.84 14.31 4.71
CA ASP A 93 6.72 15.23 4.75
C ASP A 93 7.14 16.65 4.34
N ALA A 94 6.15 17.41 3.87
CA ALA A 94 6.23 18.84 3.68
C ALA A 94 4.96 19.46 4.25
N VAL A 95 5.10 20.30 5.27
CA VAL A 95 3.96 20.86 6.00
C VAL A 95 3.84 22.35 5.79
N GLY A 96 2.61 22.83 5.63
CA GLY A 96 2.27 24.24 5.61
C GLY A 96 1.14 24.56 6.58
N TYR A 97 1.17 25.75 7.14
CA TYR A 97 0.16 26.24 8.05
C TYR A 97 -0.39 27.59 7.58
N TRP A 98 -1.71 27.77 7.67
CA TRP A 98 -2.36 29.02 7.31
C TRP A 98 -3.38 29.40 8.40
N ARG A 99 -3.42 30.67 8.75
CA ARG A 99 -4.47 31.22 9.58
C ARG A 99 -5.49 31.91 8.70
N VAL A 100 -6.77 31.66 8.93
CA VAL A 100 -7.86 32.20 8.12
C VAL A 100 -9.08 32.42 9.01
N ARG A 101 -9.91 33.42 8.67
CA ARG A 101 -11.24 33.59 9.27
C ARG A 101 -12.23 32.65 8.60
N GLY A 102 -13.02 31.96 9.39
CA GLY A 102 -14.06 31.07 8.90
C GLY A 102 -14.23 29.85 9.78
N GLU A 103 -15.42 29.27 9.71
CA GLU A 103 -15.77 28.04 10.38
C GLU A 103 -15.11 26.83 9.68
N PRO A 104 -14.64 25.83 10.44
CA PRO A 104 -13.92 24.67 9.88
C PRO A 104 -14.66 23.96 8.76
N THR A 105 -15.97 23.77 8.90
CA THR A 105 -16.80 23.10 7.88
C THR A 105 -16.87 23.87 6.57
N ALA A 106 -16.93 25.20 6.62
CA ALA A 106 -16.92 26.05 5.43
C ALA A 106 -15.55 26.03 4.74
N LEU A 107 -14.46 25.98 5.52
CA LEU A 107 -13.09 25.91 5.02
C LEU A 107 -12.80 24.57 4.36
N LEU A 108 -13.29 23.45 4.92
CA LEU A 108 -13.22 22.14 4.27
C LEU A 108 -14.07 22.09 2.99
N ALA A 109 -15.21 22.74 2.96
CA ALA A 109 -16.01 22.83 1.73
C ALA A 109 -15.27 23.61 0.63
N TRP A 110 -14.58 24.71 1.01
CA TRP A 110 -13.69 25.44 0.11
C TRP A 110 -12.59 24.54 -0.44
N GLU A 111 -11.85 23.89 0.44
CA GLU A 111 -10.73 23.02 0.10
C GLU A 111 -11.17 21.93 -0.87
N LYS A 112 -12.26 21.23 -0.57
CA LYS A 112 -12.85 20.20 -1.43
C LYS A 112 -13.21 20.71 -2.84
N ALA A 113 -13.61 21.96 -2.96
CA ALA A 113 -13.95 22.56 -4.25
C ALA A 113 -12.72 23.01 -5.06
N HIS A 114 -11.56 23.18 -4.41
CA HIS A 114 -10.37 23.77 -5.02
C HIS A 114 -9.17 22.82 -5.07
N ILE A 115 -9.30 21.60 -4.50
CA ILE A 115 -8.26 20.58 -4.63
C ILE A 115 -8.08 20.18 -6.10
N SER A 116 -6.85 19.95 -6.49
CA SER A 116 -6.54 19.47 -7.85
C SER A 116 -7.28 18.18 -8.18
N ARG A 117 -7.73 18.04 -9.43
CA ARG A 117 -8.41 16.83 -9.92
C ARG A 117 -7.49 15.60 -9.98
N SER A 118 -6.17 15.78 -9.83
CA SER A 118 -5.20 14.69 -9.73
C SER A 118 -5.34 13.90 -8.44
N PHE A 119 -5.98 14.49 -7.41
CA PHE A 119 -6.17 13.86 -6.11
C PHE A 119 -7.44 13.02 -6.05
N SER A 120 -7.34 11.83 -5.47
CA SER A 120 -8.46 11.00 -5.06
C SER A 120 -8.67 11.12 -3.57
N ARG A 121 -9.88 11.47 -3.14
CA ARG A 121 -10.23 11.55 -1.73
C ARG A 121 -10.31 10.15 -1.11
N LEU A 122 -9.60 9.92 -0.02
CA LEU A 122 -9.58 8.63 0.69
C LEU A 122 -10.54 8.64 1.88
N ASP A 123 -10.44 9.64 2.73
CA ASP A 123 -11.20 9.67 3.99
C ASP A 123 -11.50 11.11 4.43
N VAL A 124 -12.53 11.24 5.29
CA VAL A 124 -12.88 12.48 5.98
C VAL A 124 -13.27 12.13 7.40
N LEU A 125 -12.41 12.46 8.33
CA LEU A 125 -12.74 12.46 9.74
C LEU A 125 -13.32 13.82 10.11
N ILE A 126 -14.57 13.84 10.56
CA ILE A 126 -15.26 15.07 10.95
C ILE A 126 -15.52 15.03 12.44
N GLY A 127 -14.97 15.96 13.18
CA GLY A 127 -15.25 16.12 14.61
C GLY A 127 -14.22 16.97 15.34
N PRO A 128 -14.68 17.69 16.39
CA PRO A 128 -13.76 18.47 17.21
C PRO A 128 -12.71 17.56 17.88
N PRO A 129 -11.44 18.01 18.06
CA PRO A 129 -11.00 19.40 17.82
C PRO A 129 -10.48 19.69 16.41
N SER A 130 -10.41 18.69 15.52
CA SER A 130 -9.94 18.86 14.14
C SER A 130 -10.88 18.21 13.15
N TRP A 131 -10.95 18.80 11.95
CA TRP A 131 -11.65 18.25 10.81
C TRP A 131 -10.60 17.87 9.76
N ASP A 132 -10.55 16.62 9.38
CA ASP A 132 -9.47 16.07 8.57
C ASP A 132 -10.00 15.54 7.24
N THR A 133 -9.25 15.76 6.17
CA THR A 133 -9.47 15.14 4.86
C THR A 133 -8.14 14.62 4.32
N VAL A 134 -8.14 13.36 3.90
CA VAL A 134 -6.96 12.72 3.28
C VAL A 134 -7.19 12.56 1.79
N TYR A 135 -6.23 12.98 1.01
CA TYR A 135 -6.18 12.85 -0.44
C TYR A 135 -5.00 11.99 -0.85
N SER A 136 -5.20 11.15 -1.86
CA SER A 136 -4.13 10.33 -2.43
C SER A 136 -3.85 10.68 -3.87
N LEU A 137 -2.61 10.47 -4.28
CA LEU A 137 -2.18 10.46 -5.67
C LEU A 137 -1.71 9.07 -6.06
N PRO A 138 -1.70 8.75 -7.36
CA PRO A 138 -1.14 7.49 -7.83
C PRO A 138 0.30 7.31 -7.40
N ALA A 139 0.65 6.10 -6.96
CA ALA A 139 2.05 5.73 -6.68
C ALA A 139 2.92 5.86 -7.93
N VAL A 140 4.23 6.05 -7.74
CA VAL A 140 5.21 5.96 -8.80
C VAL A 140 5.92 4.62 -8.68
N PRO A 141 5.62 3.63 -9.54
CA PRO A 141 6.11 2.27 -9.39
C PRO A 141 7.62 2.19 -9.19
N GLY A 142 8.06 1.42 -8.18
CA GLY A 142 9.46 1.21 -7.84
C GLY A 142 10.19 2.43 -7.23
N VAL A 143 9.49 3.54 -7.02
CA VAL A 143 10.09 4.79 -6.51
C VAL A 143 9.32 5.34 -5.31
N LEU A 144 8.03 5.65 -5.50
CA LEU A 144 7.19 6.26 -4.48
C LEU A 144 5.98 5.34 -4.23
N ALA A 145 5.93 4.75 -3.04
CA ALA A 145 4.92 3.76 -2.68
C ALA A 145 3.58 4.40 -2.31
N LYS A 146 3.62 5.53 -1.64
CA LYS A 146 2.44 6.25 -1.16
C LYS A 146 2.64 7.75 -1.30
N ARG A 147 1.63 8.45 -1.76
CA ARG A 147 1.64 9.88 -2.01
C ARG A 147 0.32 10.44 -1.54
N GLU A 148 0.35 11.24 -0.49
CA GLU A 148 -0.86 11.75 0.16
C GLU A 148 -0.71 13.21 0.54
N MET A 149 -1.84 13.89 0.63
CA MET A 149 -1.96 15.18 1.30
C MET A 149 -3.07 15.07 2.35
N ASN A 150 -2.73 15.32 3.60
CA ASN A 150 -3.68 15.44 4.70
C ASN A 150 -3.97 16.92 4.95
N VAL A 151 -5.22 17.32 4.90
CA VAL A 151 -5.64 18.69 5.21
C VAL A 151 -6.46 18.65 6.50
N GLN A 152 -5.96 19.33 7.52
CA GLN A 152 -6.61 19.44 8.83
C GLN A 152 -7.00 20.88 9.10
N VAL A 153 -8.20 21.09 9.60
CA VAL A 153 -8.69 22.40 9.99
C VAL A 153 -8.98 22.42 11.49
N TYR A 154 -8.36 23.34 12.20
CA TYR A 154 -8.48 23.49 13.64
C TYR A 154 -9.25 24.78 13.96
N ASP A 155 -10.31 24.70 14.76
CA ASP A 155 -10.91 25.89 15.36
C ASP A 155 -10.02 26.38 16.52
N VAL A 156 -9.52 27.60 16.39
CA VAL A 156 -8.69 28.24 17.44
C VAL A 156 -9.47 29.32 18.21
N GLY A 157 -10.78 29.40 17.97
CA GLY A 157 -11.69 30.33 18.64
C GLY A 157 -11.80 31.70 17.96
N GLY A 158 -12.84 32.44 18.31
CA GLY A 158 -13.08 33.78 17.78
C GLY A 158 -13.40 33.83 16.29
N GLY A 159 -13.94 32.76 15.70
CA GLY A 159 -14.22 32.66 14.26
C GLY A 159 -12.94 32.60 13.41
N VAL A 160 -11.85 32.15 14.00
CA VAL A 160 -10.55 31.96 13.35
C VAL A 160 -10.21 30.49 13.36
N SER A 161 -9.73 29.99 12.23
CA SER A 161 -9.22 28.63 12.08
C SER A 161 -7.75 28.62 11.65
N VAL A 162 -7.08 27.51 11.95
CA VAL A 162 -5.77 27.18 11.40
C VAL A 162 -5.95 25.98 10.47
N ILE A 163 -5.47 26.10 9.25
CA ILE A 163 -5.36 24.99 8.30
C ILE A 163 -3.93 24.48 8.32
N MET A 164 -3.77 23.17 8.45
CA MET A 164 -2.53 22.45 8.21
C MET A 164 -2.71 21.61 6.95
N ALA A 165 -1.83 21.80 5.97
CA ALA A 165 -1.70 20.86 4.86
C ALA A 165 -0.36 20.13 5.01
N ASP A 166 -0.42 18.81 5.04
CA ASP A 166 0.72 17.92 5.24
C ASP A 166 0.81 16.96 4.06
N ALA A 167 1.80 17.17 3.20
CA ALA A 167 2.08 16.31 2.06
C ALA A 167 3.08 15.23 2.47
N MET A 168 2.61 14.01 2.56
CA MET A 168 3.39 12.84 2.95
C MET A 168 3.70 11.97 1.74
N VAL A 169 4.96 11.60 1.58
CA VAL A 169 5.42 10.71 0.51
C VAL A 169 6.27 9.60 1.10
N SER A 170 5.85 8.36 0.86
CA SER A 170 6.65 7.18 1.19
C SER A 170 7.47 6.75 -0.01
N TRP A 171 8.78 6.66 0.13
CA TRP A 171 9.66 6.16 -0.92
C TRP A 171 9.98 4.68 -0.73
N GLN A 172 10.19 3.99 -1.87
CA GLN A 172 10.50 2.57 -1.88
C GLN A 172 12.01 2.37 -1.76
N PRO A 173 12.54 1.90 -0.61
CA PRO A 173 13.95 1.56 -0.51
C PRO A 173 14.27 0.37 -1.42
N PRO A 174 15.43 0.34 -2.07
CA PRO A 174 15.87 -0.85 -2.78
C PRO A 174 16.07 -1.98 -1.77
N ARG A 175 15.60 -3.17 -2.13
CA ARG A 175 15.84 -4.37 -1.31
C ARG A 175 17.31 -4.76 -1.43
N PRO A 176 18.05 -4.87 -0.31
CA PRO A 176 19.43 -5.28 -0.35
C PRO A 176 19.60 -6.71 -0.93
N ALA A 177 20.65 -6.91 -1.71
CA ALA A 177 20.86 -8.21 -2.37
C ALA A 177 21.03 -9.40 -1.38
N TRP A 178 21.49 -9.13 -0.15
CA TRP A 178 21.61 -10.16 0.88
C TRP A 178 20.27 -10.54 1.54
N GLU A 179 19.20 -9.79 1.34
CA GLU A 179 17.85 -10.11 1.82
C GLU A 179 17.08 -11.03 0.88
N VAL A 180 17.74 -11.52 -0.15
CA VAL A 180 17.15 -12.42 -1.14
C VAL A 180 17.26 -13.87 -0.65
N ILE A 181 16.18 -14.63 -0.77
CA ILE A 181 16.21 -16.07 -0.55
C ILE A 181 17.15 -16.69 -1.59
N PRO A 182 18.22 -17.39 -1.19
CA PRO A 182 19.21 -17.91 -2.13
C PRO A 182 18.61 -18.95 -3.10
N ALA A 183 19.13 -19.00 -4.32
CA ALA A 183 18.73 -20.00 -5.31
C ALA A 183 19.10 -21.46 -4.90
N SER A 184 19.99 -21.61 -3.91
CA SER A 184 20.41 -22.90 -3.37
C SER A 184 19.41 -23.55 -2.43
N VAL A 185 18.29 -22.89 -2.09
CA VAL A 185 17.25 -23.50 -1.26
C VAL A 185 16.57 -24.66 -2.01
N THR A 186 16.41 -25.77 -1.33
CA THR A 186 15.82 -27.01 -1.88
C THR A 186 14.62 -27.51 -1.08
N VAL A 187 14.41 -26.94 0.11
CA VAL A 187 13.31 -27.32 1.01
C VAL A 187 12.62 -26.10 1.54
N VAL A 188 11.30 -26.14 1.64
CA VAL A 188 10.50 -25.16 2.37
C VAL A 188 9.54 -25.88 3.31
N THR A 189 9.49 -25.45 4.56
CA THR A 189 8.46 -25.87 5.54
C THR A 189 7.46 -24.76 5.70
N ILE A 190 6.18 -25.07 5.57
CA ILE A 190 5.05 -24.15 5.77
C ILE A 190 4.35 -24.54 7.06
N ALA A 191 4.27 -23.61 8.02
CA ALA A 191 3.62 -23.82 9.31
C ALA A 191 2.57 -22.72 9.55
N ALA A 192 1.41 -23.08 10.08
CA ALA A 192 0.38 -22.10 10.46
C ALA A 192 0.89 -21.15 11.55
N PHE A 193 0.44 -19.88 11.50
CA PHE A 193 0.76 -18.86 12.50
C PHE A 193 -0.50 -18.06 12.85
N PRO A 194 -0.80 -17.80 14.12
CA PRO A 194 -0.14 -18.44 15.30
C PRO A 194 -0.40 -19.95 15.35
N PRO A 195 0.48 -20.74 16.04
CA PRO A 195 0.42 -22.21 16.01
C PRO A 195 -0.90 -22.82 16.52
N TRP A 196 -1.65 -22.08 17.36
CA TRP A 196 -2.94 -22.54 17.92
C TRP A 196 -4.13 -22.34 16.96
N GLN A 197 -3.93 -21.73 15.81
CA GLN A 197 -5.00 -21.57 14.83
C GLN A 197 -5.20 -22.84 14.00
N GLY A 198 -5.91 -23.75 14.61
CA GLY A 198 -6.25 -25.03 14.00
C GLY A 198 -5.08 -26.05 14.08
N ASN A 199 -5.43 -27.31 14.13
CA ASN A 199 -4.48 -28.45 14.14
C ASN A 199 -3.83 -28.65 12.77
N LEU A 200 -3.35 -27.57 12.13
CA LEU A 200 -2.67 -27.65 10.84
C LEU A 200 -1.21 -28.07 11.06
N ALA A 201 -0.93 -29.35 10.80
CA ALA A 201 0.44 -29.84 10.86
C ALA A 201 1.32 -29.09 9.83
N PRO A 202 2.58 -28.78 10.19
CA PRO A 202 3.53 -28.20 9.25
C PRO A 202 3.73 -29.12 8.03
N VAL A 203 3.78 -28.52 6.85
CA VAL A 203 3.98 -29.23 5.58
C VAL A 203 5.38 -28.92 5.06
N THR A 204 6.15 -29.95 4.76
CA THR A 204 7.48 -29.81 4.15
C THR A 204 7.41 -30.17 2.68
N ILE A 205 7.91 -29.26 1.84
CA ILE A 205 7.94 -29.38 0.38
C ILE A 205 9.39 -29.48 -0.06
N THR A 206 9.70 -30.55 -0.82
CA THR A 206 11.03 -30.83 -1.38
C THR A 206 11.04 -30.77 -2.91
N SER A 207 9.88 -30.49 -3.53
CA SER A 207 9.78 -30.26 -4.98
C SER A 207 10.52 -28.97 -5.35
N VAL A 208 11.70 -29.12 -5.95
CA VAL A 208 12.56 -27.97 -6.32
C VAL A 208 11.82 -26.89 -7.13
N PRO A 209 10.99 -27.24 -8.14
CA PRO A 209 10.21 -26.24 -8.87
C PRO A 209 9.26 -25.44 -7.97
N VAL A 210 8.58 -26.09 -7.01
CA VAL A 210 7.66 -25.45 -6.07
C VAL A 210 8.43 -24.54 -5.11
N VAL A 211 9.54 -25.04 -4.54
CA VAL A 211 10.40 -24.26 -3.63
C VAL A 211 10.92 -22.99 -4.32
N ARG A 212 11.40 -23.11 -5.57
CA ARG A 212 11.88 -21.96 -6.34
C ARG A 212 10.79 -20.94 -6.63
N ARG A 213 9.55 -21.38 -6.94
CA ARG A 213 8.41 -20.47 -7.16
C ARG A 213 8.03 -19.72 -5.89
N LEU A 214 8.05 -20.39 -4.73
CA LEU A 214 7.79 -19.75 -3.44
C LEU A 214 8.91 -18.76 -3.07
N ALA A 215 10.18 -19.13 -3.31
CA ALA A 215 11.30 -18.22 -3.10
C ALA A 215 11.24 -16.99 -4.00
N ALA A 216 10.92 -17.17 -5.29
CA ALA A 216 10.72 -16.06 -6.23
C ALA A 216 9.61 -15.12 -5.77
N LEU A 217 8.45 -15.68 -5.38
CA LEU A 217 7.32 -14.87 -4.86
C LEU A 217 7.75 -13.98 -3.67
N VAL A 218 8.52 -14.51 -2.72
CA VAL A 218 9.02 -13.73 -1.58
C VAL A 218 10.08 -12.72 -2.03
N ASN A 219 10.95 -13.10 -2.97
CA ASN A 219 12.01 -12.21 -3.47
C ASN A 219 11.48 -11.02 -4.26
N GLU A 220 10.27 -11.12 -4.81
CA GLU A 220 9.58 -10.03 -5.51
C GLU A 220 8.88 -9.06 -4.56
N LEU A 221 8.72 -9.40 -3.27
CA LEU A 221 8.07 -8.50 -2.32
C LEU A 221 8.94 -7.26 -2.06
N PRO A 222 8.37 -6.06 -2.15
CA PRO A 222 9.08 -4.83 -1.82
C PRO A 222 9.29 -4.72 -0.29
N VAL A 223 10.29 -3.96 0.12
CA VAL A 223 10.44 -3.54 1.52
C VAL A 223 9.21 -2.75 1.93
N SER A 224 8.69 -3.00 3.12
CA SER A 224 7.53 -2.27 3.63
C SER A 224 7.88 -0.82 3.91
N THR A 225 7.00 0.08 3.46
CA THR A 225 7.05 1.51 3.80
C THR A 225 6.06 1.87 4.91
N VAL A 226 5.32 0.88 5.41
CA VAL A 226 4.41 1.07 6.55
C VAL A 226 5.23 0.99 7.83
N GLY A 227 5.18 2.02 8.66
CA GLY A 227 5.81 2.02 9.98
C GLY A 227 5.21 0.95 10.88
N ARG A 228 5.98 0.48 11.87
CA ARG A 228 5.46 -0.36 12.92
C ARG A 228 4.49 0.46 13.76
N GLY A 229 3.23 0.07 13.76
CA GLY A 229 2.16 0.69 14.54
C GLY A 229 1.50 -0.33 15.46
N PRO A 230 0.56 0.06 16.30
CA PRO A 230 -0.21 -0.84 17.16
C PRO A 230 -1.24 -1.66 16.36
N CYS A 231 -0.79 -2.30 15.29
CA CYS A 231 -1.65 -3.18 14.51
C CYS A 231 -1.67 -4.57 15.13
N PRO A 232 -2.80 -5.28 15.06
CA PRO A 232 -2.84 -6.66 15.48
C PRO A 232 -1.87 -7.50 14.63
N MET A 233 -1.22 -8.47 15.27
CA MET A 233 -0.36 -9.41 14.56
C MET A 233 -1.18 -10.19 13.53
N GLY A 234 -0.68 -10.24 12.31
CA GLY A 234 -1.35 -10.97 11.22
C GLY A 234 -1.48 -12.45 11.51
N VAL A 235 -2.56 -13.03 11.01
CA VAL A 235 -2.79 -14.48 10.99
C VAL A 235 -2.38 -15.00 9.63
N GLY A 236 -1.72 -16.15 9.59
CA GLY A 236 -1.26 -16.70 8.31
C GLY A 236 -0.41 -17.94 8.47
N PHE A 237 0.75 -17.93 7.87
CA PHE A 237 1.73 -19.02 7.94
C PHE A 237 3.15 -18.49 7.89
N THR A 238 4.08 -19.29 8.41
CA THR A 238 5.52 -19.06 8.29
C THR A 238 6.08 -19.98 7.22
N LEU A 239 6.87 -19.44 6.29
CA LEU A 239 7.67 -20.18 5.33
C LEU A 239 9.11 -20.26 5.86
N THR A 240 9.66 -21.47 6.01
CA THR A 240 11.06 -21.66 6.40
C THR A 240 11.80 -22.34 5.26
N PHE A 241 12.66 -21.60 4.57
CA PHE A 241 13.49 -22.09 3.47
C PHE A 241 14.84 -22.57 3.98
N ARG A 242 15.34 -23.68 3.41
CA ARG A 242 16.66 -24.26 3.72
C ARG A 242 17.35 -24.77 2.46
N ALA A 243 18.66 -24.64 2.39
CA ALA A 243 19.46 -25.17 1.30
C ALA A 243 19.59 -26.70 1.38
N ALA A 244 19.73 -27.25 2.62
CA ALA A 244 19.76 -28.67 2.92
C ALA A 244 19.33 -28.87 4.38
N VAL A 245 19.19 -30.12 4.81
CA VAL A 245 18.94 -30.43 6.22
C VAL A 245 20.07 -29.88 7.08
N GLY A 246 19.74 -28.96 8.02
CA GLY A 246 20.74 -28.32 8.91
C GLY A 246 21.45 -27.09 8.34
N GLY A 247 21.17 -26.69 7.08
CA GLY A 247 21.70 -25.44 6.51
C GLY A 247 21.06 -24.18 7.06
N PRO A 248 21.60 -23.00 6.71
CA PRO A 248 21.03 -21.71 7.11
C PRO A 248 19.57 -21.60 6.70
N ALA A 249 18.75 -21.08 7.61
CA ALA A 249 17.32 -20.95 7.41
C ALA A 249 16.94 -19.51 7.11
N VAL A 250 16.06 -19.35 6.11
CA VAL A 250 15.35 -18.08 5.87
C VAL A 250 13.90 -18.27 6.28
N ALA A 251 13.46 -17.57 7.32
CA ALA A 251 12.08 -17.61 7.77
C ALA A 251 11.33 -16.35 7.33
N VAL A 252 10.13 -16.56 6.80
CA VAL A 252 9.23 -15.49 6.35
C VAL A 252 7.88 -15.75 7.00
N GLY A 253 7.45 -14.88 7.87
CA GLY A 253 6.21 -15.04 8.64
C GLY A 253 5.37 -13.77 8.67
N PRO A 254 4.12 -13.86 9.18
CA PRO A 254 3.29 -12.70 9.38
C PRO A 254 3.94 -11.73 10.35
N ALA A 255 3.79 -10.44 10.06
CA ALA A 255 4.13 -9.34 10.93
C ALA A 255 2.88 -8.48 11.19
N GLU A 256 3.03 -7.43 11.98
CA GLU A 256 1.98 -6.47 12.24
C GLU A 256 1.55 -5.75 10.95
N CYS A 257 0.33 -5.20 10.93
CA CYS A 257 -0.20 -4.39 9.82
C CYS A 257 -0.23 -5.09 8.45
N GLY A 258 -0.35 -6.41 8.41
CA GLY A 258 -0.40 -7.18 7.16
C GLY A 258 0.93 -7.30 6.42
N GLN A 259 2.03 -6.95 7.07
CA GLN A 259 3.39 -7.13 6.57
C GLN A 259 3.84 -8.59 6.70
N VAL A 260 4.96 -8.93 6.09
CA VAL A 260 5.69 -10.17 6.37
C VAL A 260 7.08 -9.85 6.88
N HIS A 261 7.44 -10.52 7.98
CA HIS A 261 8.74 -10.38 8.62
C HIS A 261 9.74 -11.38 8.03
N LEU A 262 10.87 -10.88 7.57
CA LEU A 262 11.96 -11.70 7.06
C LEU A 262 13.02 -11.90 8.15
N LYS A 263 13.44 -13.14 8.37
CA LYS A 263 14.56 -13.51 9.26
C LYS A 263 15.60 -14.32 8.51
N LEU A 264 16.80 -13.80 8.41
CA LEU A 264 17.96 -14.50 7.86
C LEU A 264 18.82 -15.04 9.01
N ASN A 265 18.96 -16.35 9.11
CA ASN A 265 19.73 -16.99 10.19
C ASN A 265 19.35 -16.52 11.60
N GLY A 266 18.06 -16.28 11.81
CA GLY A 266 17.51 -15.78 13.07
C GLY A 266 17.61 -14.27 13.29
N LYS A 267 18.34 -13.52 12.45
CA LYS A 267 18.40 -12.07 12.49
C LYS A 267 17.23 -11.48 11.71
N GLY A 268 16.51 -10.53 12.32
CA GLY A 268 15.43 -9.81 11.67
C GLY A 268 15.97 -8.82 10.63
N GLU A 269 15.37 -8.83 9.47
CA GLU A 269 15.58 -7.89 8.38
C GLU A 269 14.35 -6.96 8.25
N PRO A 270 14.39 -5.90 7.44
CA PRO A 270 13.23 -5.07 7.20
C PRO A 270 11.99 -5.88 6.80
N ASP A 271 10.82 -5.46 7.27
CA ASP A 271 9.58 -6.10 6.91
C ASP A 271 9.26 -5.86 5.42
N LEU A 272 8.58 -6.84 4.80
CA LEU A 272 8.18 -6.78 3.41
C LEU A 272 6.69 -6.51 3.29
N GLN A 273 6.28 -5.85 2.21
CA GLN A 273 4.88 -5.51 1.92
C GLN A 273 4.30 -6.48 0.90
N PRO A 274 3.53 -7.49 1.33
CA PRO A 274 2.86 -8.40 0.41
C PRO A 274 1.59 -7.77 -0.18
N PRO A 275 1.20 -8.15 -1.41
CA PRO A 275 -0.13 -7.85 -1.92
C PRO A 275 -1.20 -8.63 -1.15
N GLY A 276 -2.45 -8.16 -1.14
CA GLY A 276 -3.56 -8.83 -0.45
C GLY A 276 -3.81 -10.30 -0.88
N SER A 277 -3.37 -10.67 -2.09
CA SER A 277 -3.46 -12.04 -2.61
C SER A 277 -2.30 -12.96 -2.20
N TYR A 278 -1.34 -12.47 -1.43
CA TYR A 278 -0.11 -13.21 -1.10
C TYR A 278 -0.38 -14.58 -0.50
N SER A 279 -1.18 -14.63 0.57
CA SER A 279 -1.50 -15.89 1.27
C SER A 279 -2.18 -16.89 0.35
N ALA A 280 -3.16 -16.47 -0.44
CA ALA A 280 -3.83 -17.34 -1.41
C ALA A 280 -2.85 -17.85 -2.49
N THR A 281 -1.93 -17.00 -2.93
CA THR A 281 -0.92 -17.36 -3.93
C THR A 281 0.06 -18.40 -3.39
N VAL A 282 0.55 -18.22 -2.15
CA VAL A 282 1.43 -19.21 -1.49
C VAL A 282 0.73 -20.56 -1.37
N LEU A 283 -0.51 -20.59 -0.86
CA LEU A 283 -1.25 -21.84 -0.70
C LEU A 283 -1.50 -22.54 -2.06
N LYS A 284 -1.82 -21.76 -3.09
CA LYS A 284 -2.00 -22.29 -4.46
C LYS A 284 -0.70 -22.89 -5.02
N ILE A 285 0.44 -22.21 -4.88
CA ILE A 285 1.76 -22.73 -5.33
C ILE A 285 2.14 -24.00 -4.58
N ALA A 286 1.86 -24.03 -3.27
CA ALA A 286 2.16 -25.16 -2.39
C ALA A 286 1.17 -26.32 -2.56
N GLY A 287 0.06 -26.16 -3.28
CA GLY A 287 -1.00 -27.18 -3.41
C GLY A 287 -1.79 -27.42 -2.12
N LEU A 288 -1.79 -26.46 -1.19
CA LEU A 288 -2.45 -26.57 0.11
C LEU A 288 -3.88 -26.00 0.06
N ARG A 289 -4.81 -26.69 0.74
CA ARG A 289 -6.20 -26.27 0.87
C ARG A 289 -6.53 -25.75 2.27
N TRP A 290 -5.57 -25.05 2.88
CA TRP A 290 -5.80 -24.46 4.19
C TRP A 290 -6.82 -23.32 4.08
N LYS A 291 -7.76 -23.28 5.03
CA LYS A 291 -8.62 -22.11 5.23
C LYS A 291 -7.98 -21.27 6.33
N LEU A 292 -7.42 -20.14 5.95
CA LEU A 292 -6.99 -19.12 6.90
C LEU A 292 -8.22 -18.28 7.27
N PRO A 293 -8.34 -17.86 8.52
CA PRO A 293 -9.46 -17.02 9.00
C PRO A 293 -9.49 -15.65 8.33
#